data_88a3022f78de4742df55dcfe2112ff43
#
_entry.id   88a3022f78de4742df55dcfe2112ff43
#
_cell.length_a   1.000
_cell.length_b   1.000
_cell.length_c   1.000
_cell.angle_alpha   90.00
_cell.angle_beta   90.00
_cell.angle_gamma   90.00
#
_symmetry.space_group_name_H-M   'P 1'
#
loop_
_entity.id
_entity.type
_entity.pdbx_description
1 polymer ?
#
loop_
_entity_poly.entity_id
_entity_poly.type
_entity_poly.pdbx_seq_one_letter_code
_entity_poly.pdbx_strand_id
1 'polypeptide(L)'
;MEIIKTKSFRLAAIMTLTCSLAGILLAKLPYANLIGALVLALLLGILMQFLPERTRQKASGGMGFISNKFLRLGIILLGFRLDLEKLAAAGIKTILVAALAVAGTISLTYWLSRKFGAEDELAFLSACGCGVCGAAAVMGVSPQITAADEARKRENEVLAVAVVCVMGTVFTLLEIGLKPVLGLTDSQFGIVAGGSLHEIAHAVASGGAFGNISLDSALIMKLSRVILLAPVALIIGYLYQRRSAKTNTGNVEKAQKNGKLPIPWFLGGFILTSVLGTYLPFSASLLDALVQIAYIFLRMAMAALGVSVNFKVIFKRGGAVFGAAFISSTCLLVFMIIMSRLFF
;
A
#
# COMPACT_ATOMS: atom_id res chain seq x y z
N MET A 1 21.15 10.37 11.33
CA MET A 1 22.23 9.45 10.90
C MET A 1 22.83 8.64 12.04
N GLU A 2 22.74 9.07 13.29
CA GLU A 2 23.29 8.33 14.45
C GLU A 2 22.62 6.95 14.68
N ILE A 3 21.32 6.81 14.41
CA ILE A 3 20.57 5.56 14.62
C ILE A 3 21.16 4.39 13.80
N ILE A 4 21.64 4.64 12.59
CA ILE A 4 22.21 3.60 11.70
C ILE A 4 23.46 2.93 12.32
N LYS A 5 24.19 3.63 13.16
CA LYS A 5 25.38 3.11 13.85
C LYS A 5 25.05 2.32 15.12
N THR A 6 23.79 2.34 15.57
CA THR A 6 23.39 1.70 16.83
C THR A 6 23.28 0.18 16.69
N LYS A 7 23.52 -0.52 17.83
CA LYS A 7 23.28 -1.98 17.91
C LYS A 7 21.81 -2.33 17.62
N SER A 8 20.88 -1.44 17.99
CA SER A 8 19.44 -1.59 17.75
C SER A 8 19.11 -1.64 16.24
N PHE A 9 19.69 -0.72 15.46
CA PHE A 9 19.49 -0.71 14.01
C PHE A 9 20.08 -1.96 13.33
N ARG A 10 21.32 -2.36 13.70
CA ARG A 10 21.95 -3.55 13.12
C ARG A 10 21.12 -4.81 13.37
N LEU A 11 20.63 -4.98 14.61
CA LEU A 11 19.77 -6.12 14.95
C LEU A 11 18.47 -6.09 14.17
N ALA A 12 17.80 -4.93 14.12
CA ALA A 12 16.57 -4.77 13.35
C ALA A 12 16.78 -5.01 11.83
N ALA A 13 17.89 -4.52 11.28
CA ALA A 13 18.22 -4.72 9.87
C ALA A 13 18.45 -6.20 9.54
N ILE A 14 19.18 -6.94 10.38
CA ILE A 14 19.38 -8.37 10.20
C ILE A 14 18.04 -9.10 10.27
N MET A 15 17.23 -8.84 11.28
CA MET A 15 15.92 -9.48 11.46
C MET A 15 14.99 -9.22 10.26
N THR A 16 14.88 -7.98 9.82
CA THR A 16 13.98 -7.62 8.70
C THR A 16 14.52 -8.07 7.35
N LEU A 17 15.83 -8.09 7.16
CA LEU A 17 16.46 -8.62 5.95
C LEU A 17 16.26 -10.14 5.84
N THR A 18 16.43 -10.88 6.94
CA THR A 18 16.14 -12.33 6.95
C THR A 18 14.69 -12.61 6.61
N CYS A 19 13.71 -11.85 7.15
CA CYS A 19 12.31 -11.94 6.75
C CYS A 19 12.11 -11.61 5.27
N SER A 20 12.78 -10.58 4.76
CA SER A 20 12.69 -10.18 3.34
C SER A 20 13.18 -11.30 2.42
N LEU A 21 14.34 -11.90 2.72
CA LEU A 21 14.92 -13.00 1.95
C LEU A 21 14.09 -14.28 2.06
N ALA A 22 13.67 -14.63 3.27
CA ALA A 22 12.80 -15.79 3.49
C ALA A 22 11.45 -15.60 2.78
N GLY A 23 10.89 -14.40 2.76
CA GLY A 23 9.67 -14.07 2.01
C GLY A 23 9.82 -14.30 0.50
N ILE A 24 11.01 -13.99 -0.07
CA ILE A 24 11.31 -14.29 -1.49
C ILE A 24 11.37 -15.79 -1.72
N LEU A 25 12.06 -16.52 -0.83
CA LEU A 25 12.20 -17.97 -0.96
C LEU A 25 10.85 -18.69 -0.83
N LEU A 26 10.05 -18.28 0.15
CA LEU A 26 8.71 -18.83 0.34
C LEU A 26 7.78 -18.49 -0.84
N ALA A 27 7.89 -17.31 -1.42
CA ALA A 27 7.10 -16.92 -2.61
C ALA A 27 7.41 -17.75 -3.86
N LYS A 28 8.50 -18.55 -3.87
CA LYS A 28 8.79 -19.51 -4.94
C LYS A 28 8.04 -20.85 -4.79
N LEU A 29 7.45 -21.09 -3.60
CA LEU A 29 6.64 -22.30 -3.38
C LEU A 29 5.30 -22.18 -4.15
N PRO A 30 4.76 -23.30 -4.64
CA PRO A 30 3.46 -23.33 -5.29
C PRO A 30 2.39 -22.75 -4.33
N TYR A 31 1.50 -21.93 -4.87
CA TYR A 31 0.45 -21.16 -4.15
C TYR A 31 0.95 -20.04 -3.25
N ALA A 32 2.17 -20.02 -2.76
CA ALA A 32 2.71 -18.94 -1.94
C ALA A 32 3.03 -17.67 -2.77
N ASN A 33 3.27 -17.82 -4.08
CA ASN A 33 3.38 -16.72 -5.03
C ASN A 33 2.09 -15.87 -5.10
N LEU A 34 0.91 -16.44 -4.86
CA LEU A 34 -0.38 -15.75 -4.82
C LEU A 34 -0.46 -14.77 -3.64
N ILE A 35 0.16 -15.11 -2.52
CA ILE A 35 0.23 -14.25 -1.33
C ILE A 35 1.18 -13.08 -1.57
N GLY A 36 2.25 -13.32 -2.32
CA GLY A 36 3.26 -12.33 -2.63
C GLY A 36 4.33 -12.14 -1.53
N ALA A 37 5.57 -11.88 -1.96
CA ALA A 37 6.71 -11.79 -1.04
C ALA A 37 6.63 -10.65 -0.02
N LEU A 38 5.89 -9.57 -0.31
CA LEU A 38 5.66 -8.45 0.62
C LEU A 38 4.81 -8.88 1.81
N VAL A 39 3.72 -9.61 1.54
CA VAL A 39 2.82 -10.11 2.58
C VAL A 39 3.49 -11.22 3.38
N LEU A 40 4.23 -12.11 2.71
CA LEU A 40 5.01 -13.14 3.39
C LEU A 40 6.06 -12.53 4.34
N ALA A 41 6.73 -11.45 3.95
CA ALA A 41 7.64 -10.73 4.83
C ALA A 41 6.92 -10.11 6.05
N LEU A 42 5.72 -9.58 5.86
CA LEU A 42 4.86 -9.10 6.97
C LEU A 42 4.52 -10.24 7.92
N LEU A 43 4.05 -11.39 7.41
CA LEU A 43 3.69 -12.55 8.21
C LEU A 43 4.89 -13.11 8.97
N LEU A 44 6.07 -13.19 8.35
CA LEU A 44 7.30 -13.57 9.02
C LEU A 44 7.69 -12.57 10.12
N GLY A 45 7.48 -11.27 9.88
CA GLY A 45 7.63 -10.24 10.90
C GLY A 45 6.70 -10.46 12.09
N ILE A 46 5.45 -10.83 11.83
CA ILE A 46 4.47 -11.20 12.86
C ILE A 46 4.97 -12.44 13.65
N LEU A 47 5.48 -13.47 12.97
CA LEU A 47 6.04 -14.65 13.64
C LEU A 47 7.25 -14.31 14.52
N MET A 48 8.01 -13.27 14.19
CA MET A 48 9.10 -12.79 15.06
C MET A 48 8.63 -12.25 16.42
N GLN A 49 7.33 -12.07 16.63
CA GLN A 49 6.79 -11.72 17.95
C GLN A 49 6.95 -12.84 18.99
N PHE A 50 7.13 -14.08 18.54
CA PHE A 50 7.44 -15.21 19.42
C PHE A 50 8.89 -15.20 19.93
N LEU A 51 9.75 -14.31 19.41
CA LEU A 51 11.11 -14.12 19.95
C LEU A 51 11.08 -13.51 21.36
N PRO A 52 12.11 -13.77 22.18
CA PRO A 52 12.21 -13.21 23.52
C PRO A 52 12.03 -11.70 23.53
N GLU A 53 11.25 -11.21 24.47
CA GLU A 53 10.90 -9.79 24.59
C GLU A 53 12.15 -8.88 24.68
N ARG A 54 13.19 -9.33 25.36
CA ARG A 54 14.49 -8.63 25.43
C ARG A 54 15.09 -8.34 24.05
N THR A 55 14.95 -9.28 23.10
CA THR A 55 15.48 -9.12 21.73
C THR A 55 14.63 -8.11 20.96
N ARG A 56 13.32 -8.17 21.10
CA ARG A 56 12.38 -7.24 20.45
C ARG A 56 12.57 -5.81 20.95
N GLN A 57 12.69 -5.62 22.27
CA GLN A 57 12.93 -4.31 22.87
C GLN A 57 14.26 -3.72 22.42
N LYS A 58 15.34 -4.52 22.34
CA LYS A 58 16.64 -4.06 21.81
C LYS A 58 16.56 -3.62 20.33
N ALA A 59 15.68 -4.22 19.54
CA ALA A 59 15.50 -3.91 18.11
C ALA A 59 14.48 -2.78 17.86
N SER A 60 13.66 -2.41 18.84
CA SER A 60 12.48 -1.53 18.64
C SER A 60 12.79 -0.20 17.97
N GLY A 61 13.84 0.51 18.40
CA GLY A 61 14.27 1.77 17.79
C GLY A 61 14.68 1.61 16.32
N GLY A 62 15.38 0.51 15.99
CA GLY A 62 15.73 0.16 14.62
C GLY A 62 14.53 -0.23 13.78
N MET A 63 13.57 -0.97 14.34
CA MET A 63 12.33 -1.36 13.64
C MET A 63 11.51 -0.13 13.22
N GLY A 64 11.33 0.85 14.14
CA GLY A 64 10.65 2.10 13.82
C GLY A 64 11.34 2.91 12.71
N PHE A 65 12.67 2.92 12.68
CA PHE A 65 13.41 3.56 11.60
C PHE A 65 13.20 2.84 10.25
N ILE A 66 13.33 1.51 10.22
CA ILE A 66 13.19 0.70 9.00
C ILE A 66 11.78 0.81 8.46
N SER A 67 10.74 0.64 9.29
CA SER A 67 9.35 0.74 8.85
C SER A 67 9.02 2.07 8.21
N ASN A 68 9.61 3.18 8.66
CA ASN A 68 9.34 4.51 8.12
C ASN A 68 10.26 4.92 6.96
N LYS A 69 11.58 4.75 7.12
CA LYS A 69 12.54 5.27 6.15
C LYS A 69 12.73 4.35 4.95
N PHE A 70 12.81 3.03 5.19
CA PHE A 70 12.97 2.06 4.10
C PHE A 70 11.71 1.96 3.25
N LEU A 71 10.52 2.10 3.86
CA LEU A 71 9.28 2.19 3.10
C LEU A 71 9.31 3.37 2.12
N ARG A 72 9.66 4.57 2.60
CA ARG A 72 9.71 5.78 1.75
C ARG A 72 10.76 5.66 0.65
N LEU A 73 11.94 5.14 0.96
CA LEU A 73 12.97 4.87 -0.04
C LEU A 73 12.52 3.83 -1.06
N GLY A 74 11.86 2.76 -0.61
CA GLY A 74 11.29 1.75 -1.49
C GLY A 74 10.24 2.33 -2.44
N ILE A 75 9.37 3.22 -1.95
CA ILE A 75 8.37 3.92 -2.80
C ILE A 75 9.08 4.80 -3.84
N ILE A 76 10.08 5.59 -3.44
CA ILE A 76 10.86 6.43 -4.38
C ILE A 76 11.46 5.57 -5.48
N LEU A 77 12.19 4.52 -5.13
CA LEU A 77 12.85 3.65 -6.10
C LEU A 77 11.85 2.88 -6.98
N LEU A 78 10.64 2.61 -6.48
CA LEU A 78 9.59 1.98 -7.27
C LEU A 78 9.14 2.87 -8.44
N GLY A 79 9.38 4.17 -8.37
CA GLY A 79 9.12 5.11 -9.47
C GLY A 79 9.86 4.72 -10.77
N PHE A 80 11.04 4.12 -10.69
CA PHE A 80 11.76 3.60 -11.87
C PHE A 80 11.02 2.49 -12.62
N ARG A 81 10.03 1.85 -12.00
CA ARG A 81 9.16 0.88 -12.67
C ARG A 81 8.05 1.53 -13.49
N LEU A 82 7.69 2.77 -13.19
CA LEU A 82 6.62 3.48 -13.86
C LEU A 82 7.15 4.07 -15.18
N ASP A 83 6.69 3.52 -16.29
CA ASP A 83 6.92 4.05 -17.63
C ASP A 83 5.78 5.04 -17.96
N LEU A 84 6.12 6.33 -17.98
CA LEU A 84 5.14 7.40 -18.23
C LEU A 84 4.67 7.42 -19.68
N GLU A 85 5.47 6.95 -20.64
CA GLU A 85 5.07 6.86 -22.04
C GLU A 85 4.02 5.76 -22.24
N LYS A 86 4.25 4.57 -21.66
CA LYS A 86 3.25 3.49 -21.67
C LYS A 86 1.97 3.91 -20.96
N LEU A 87 2.10 4.66 -19.85
CA LEU A 87 0.94 5.20 -19.14
C LEU A 87 0.18 6.22 -19.98
N ALA A 88 0.88 7.12 -20.69
CA ALA A 88 0.27 8.06 -21.62
C ALA A 88 -0.36 7.36 -22.84
N ALA A 89 0.31 6.33 -23.39
CA ALA A 89 -0.19 5.52 -24.49
C ALA A 89 -1.45 4.71 -24.12
N ALA A 90 -1.60 4.29 -22.87
CA ALA A 90 -2.80 3.64 -22.35
C ALA A 90 -4.05 4.55 -22.40
N GLY A 91 -3.83 5.84 -22.58
CA GLY A 91 -4.85 6.84 -22.85
C GLY A 91 -5.56 7.36 -21.61
N ILE A 92 -6.23 8.50 -21.82
CA ILE A 92 -6.96 9.21 -20.77
C ILE A 92 -8.06 8.35 -20.11
N LYS A 93 -8.63 7.39 -20.85
CA LYS A 93 -9.66 6.48 -20.34
C LYS A 93 -9.18 5.70 -19.13
N THR A 94 -7.96 5.15 -19.19
CA THR A 94 -7.37 4.37 -18.09
C THR A 94 -7.20 5.22 -16.83
N ILE A 95 -6.72 6.45 -17.00
CA ILE A 95 -6.53 7.39 -15.88
C ILE A 95 -7.87 7.81 -15.28
N LEU A 96 -8.89 8.07 -16.11
CA LEU A 96 -10.22 8.43 -15.64
C LEU A 96 -10.89 7.28 -14.88
N VAL A 97 -10.82 6.05 -15.41
CA VAL A 97 -11.35 4.87 -14.73
C VAL A 97 -10.61 4.63 -13.41
N ALA A 98 -9.28 4.79 -13.40
CA ALA A 98 -8.48 4.70 -12.18
C ALA A 98 -8.89 5.76 -11.15
N ALA A 99 -9.12 7.01 -11.58
CA ALA A 99 -9.53 8.11 -10.69
C ALA A 99 -10.92 7.86 -10.09
N LEU A 100 -11.88 7.38 -10.90
CA LEU A 100 -13.21 7.01 -10.42
C LEU A 100 -13.15 5.83 -9.43
N ALA A 101 -12.36 4.80 -9.75
CA ALA A 101 -12.14 3.66 -8.88
C ALA A 101 -11.55 4.10 -7.53
N VAL A 102 -10.51 4.94 -7.54
CA VAL A 102 -9.85 5.47 -6.33
C VAL A 102 -10.83 6.31 -5.51
N ALA A 103 -11.47 7.30 -6.12
CA ALA A 103 -12.40 8.19 -5.42
C ALA A 103 -13.61 7.43 -4.84
N GLY A 104 -14.21 6.55 -5.64
CA GLY A 104 -15.34 5.73 -5.21
C GLY A 104 -14.98 4.79 -4.07
N THR A 105 -13.83 4.10 -4.18
CA THR A 105 -13.40 3.16 -3.13
C THR A 105 -13.05 3.90 -1.84
N ILE A 106 -12.30 5.00 -1.90
CA ILE A 106 -11.96 5.80 -0.70
C ILE A 106 -13.23 6.28 -0.01
N SER A 107 -14.16 6.87 -0.77
CA SER A 107 -15.41 7.40 -0.23
C SER A 107 -16.27 6.30 0.39
N LEU A 108 -16.44 5.18 -0.30
CA LEU A 108 -17.26 4.06 0.16
C LEU A 108 -16.64 3.38 1.39
N THR A 109 -15.33 3.07 1.34
CA THR A 109 -14.65 2.42 2.47
C THR A 109 -14.67 3.31 3.70
N TYR A 110 -14.40 4.62 3.55
CA TYR A 110 -14.47 5.56 4.66
C TYR A 110 -15.87 5.62 5.25
N TRP A 111 -16.91 5.82 4.43
CA TRP A 111 -18.29 5.90 4.88
C TRP A 111 -18.75 4.65 5.61
N LEU A 112 -18.49 3.46 5.04
CA LEU A 112 -18.81 2.18 5.65
C LEU A 112 -18.07 1.96 6.97
N SER A 113 -16.76 2.25 7.01
CA SER A 113 -15.95 2.13 8.21
C SER A 113 -16.51 2.99 9.34
N ARG A 114 -16.88 4.24 9.04
CA ARG A 114 -17.51 5.14 10.01
C ARG A 114 -18.89 4.64 10.45
N LYS A 115 -19.70 4.15 9.54
CA LYS A 115 -21.02 3.57 9.83
C LYS A 115 -20.92 2.33 10.72
N PHE A 116 -19.87 1.53 10.57
CA PHE A 116 -19.63 0.35 11.41
C PHE A 116 -18.92 0.67 12.73
N GLY A 117 -18.69 1.96 13.03
CA GLY A 117 -18.12 2.41 14.30
C GLY A 117 -16.60 2.48 14.36
N ALA A 118 -15.89 2.41 13.23
CA ALA A 118 -14.46 2.62 13.23
C ALA A 118 -14.10 4.07 13.55
N GLU A 119 -12.94 4.27 14.20
CA GLU A 119 -12.40 5.59 14.47
C GLU A 119 -12.06 6.32 13.16
N ASP A 120 -12.12 7.66 13.20
CA ASP A 120 -11.93 8.51 12.02
C ASP A 120 -10.56 8.28 11.36
N GLU A 121 -9.50 8.24 12.15
CA GLU A 121 -8.13 8.00 11.69
C GLU A 121 -7.99 6.62 11.01
N LEU A 122 -8.46 5.57 11.67
CA LEU A 122 -8.42 4.21 11.14
C LEU A 122 -9.25 4.08 9.85
N ALA A 123 -10.43 4.74 9.81
CA ALA A 123 -11.28 4.77 8.64
C ALA A 123 -10.60 5.45 7.44
N PHE A 124 -9.91 6.59 7.64
CA PHE A 124 -9.15 7.26 6.59
C PHE A 124 -7.96 6.41 6.10
N LEU A 125 -7.17 5.87 7.00
CA LEU A 125 -6.01 5.04 6.65
C LEU A 125 -6.44 3.81 5.83
N SER A 126 -7.49 3.12 6.28
CA SER A 126 -8.00 1.93 5.60
C SER A 126 -8.63 2.27 4.25
N ALA A 127 -9.35 3.39 4.16
CA ALA A 127 -9.92 3.86 2.91
C ALA A 127 -8.85 4.18 1.86
N CYS A 128 -7.77 4.86 2.26
CA CYS A 128 -6.64 5.14 1.38
C CYS A 128 -5.91 3.86 0.96
N GLY A 129 -5.74 2.91 1.88
CA GLY A 129 -5.14 1.62 1.60
C GLY A 129 -5.94 0.82 0.58
N CYS A 130 -7.25 0.68 0.78
CA CYS A 130 -8.14 0.00 -0.17
C CYS A 130 -8.27 0.74 -1.50
N GLY A 131 -8.26 2.08 -1.45
CA GLY A 131 -8.51 2.92 -2.62
C GLY A 131 -7.34 3.06 -3.58
N VAL A 132 -6.08 3.02 -3.12
CA VAL A 132 -4.92 3.35 -3.96
C VAL A 132 -4.00 2.15 -4.19
N CYS A 133 -3.06 1.91 -3.29
CA CYS A 133 -2.01 0.91 -3.49
C CYS A 133 -1.62 0.15 -2.21
N GLY A 134 -2.58 -0.09 -1.34
CA GLY A 134 -2.39 -0.93 -0.19
C GLY A 134 -1.57 -0.30 0.93
N ALA A 135 -0.67 -1.07 1.51
CA ALA A 135 0.18 -0.65 2.60
C ALA A 135 0.98 0.64 2.29
N ALA A 136 1.43 0.81 1.05
CA ALA A 136 2.14 2.02 0.63
C ALA A 136 1.26 3.27 0.74
N ALA A 137 -0.03 3.18 0.42
CA ALA A 137 -0.97 4.30 0.56
C ALA A 137 -1.27 4.61 2.03
N VAL A 138 -1.47 3.60 2.87
CA VAL A 138 -1.65 3.77 4.32
C VAL A 138 -0.48 4.58 4.90
N MET A 139 0.75 4.14 4.64
CA MET A 139 1.95 4.79 5.16
C MET A 139 2.26 6.13 4.48
N GLY A 140 1.82 6.30 3.23
CA GLY A 140 1.97 7.55 2.48
C GLY A 140 1.06 8.66 3.00
N VAL A 141 -0.15 8.29 3.43
CA VAL A 141 -1.14 9.24 3.95
C VAL A 141 -0.98 9.47 5.46
N SER A 142 -0.51 8.48 6.21
CA SER A 142 -0.37 8.57 7.67
C SER A 142 0.35 9.82 8.18
N PRO A 143 1.44 10.33 7.57
CA PRO A 143 2.08 11.57 8.02
C PRO A 143 1.20 12.82 7.91
N GLN A 144 0.13 12.77 7.12
CA GLN A 144 -0.83 13.85 6.96
C GLN A 144 -1.89 13.88 8.06
N ILE A 145 -2.01 12.78 8.80
CA ILE A 145 -2.95 12.61 9.88
C ILE A 145 -2.25 12.94 11.19
N THR A 146 -2.67 14.03 11.83
CA THR A 146 -2.21 14.42 13.17
C THR A 146 -2.96 13.61 14.22
N ALA A 147 -2.25 12.79 14.98
CA ALA A 147 -2.82 12.04 16.09
C ALA A 147 -2.45 12.70 17.43
N ALA A 148 -3.35 12.62 18.39
CA ALA A 148 -3.06 13.03 19.77
C ALA A 148 -2.21 11.99 20.49
N ASP A 149 -2.28 10.73 20.08
CA ASP A 149 -1.53 9.59 20.63
C ASP A 149 -0.79 8.84 19.50
N GLU A 150 0.53 8.96 19.50
CA GLU A 150 1.41 8.31 18.52
C GLU A 150 1.39 6.77 18.63
N ALA A 151 1.14 6.20 19.81
CA ALA A 151 1.05 4.76 19.98
C ALA A 151 -0.22 4.24 19.29
N ARG A 152 -1.35 4.92 19.49
CA ARG A 152 -2.63 4.60 18.86
C ARG A 152 -2.58 4.76 17.34
N LYS A 153 -1.90 5.77 16.85
CA LYS A 153 -1.65 5.97 15.41
C LYS A 153 -0.92 4.79 14.80
N ARG A 154 0.14 4.31 15.43
CA ARG A 154 0.88 3.13 14.97
C ARG A 154 0.01 1.87 14.96
N GLU A 155 -0.85 1.68 15.96
CA GLU A 155 -1.82 0.59 15.97
C GLU A 155 -2.80 0.70 14.81
N ASN A 156 -3.30 1.90 14.50
CA ASN A 156 -4.20 2.15 13.38
C ASN A 156 -3.51 1.91 12.03
N GLU A 157 -2.25 2.34 11.86
CA GLU A 157 -1.45 2.05 10.68
C GLU A 157 -1.31 0.54 10.44
N VAL A 158 -0.91 -0.19 11.48
CA VAL A 158 -0.73 -1.65 11.41
C VAL A 158 -2.05 -2.34 11.11
N LEU A 159 -3.14 -1.92 11.72
CA LEU A 159 -4.46 -2.50 11.50
C LEU A 159 -4.94 -2.23 10.07
N ALA A 160 -4.80 -1.00 9.58
CA ALA A 160 -5.15 -0.66 8.20
C ALA A 160 -4.33 -1.47 7.18
N VAL A 161 -3.02 -1.62 7.41
CA VAL A 161 -2.15 -2.47 6.57
C VAL A 161 -2.61 -3.92 6.60
N ALA A 162 -2.90 -4.48 7.78
CA ALA A 162 -3.36 -5.86 7.91
C ALA A 162 -4.67 -6.10 7.15
N VAL A 163 -5.65 -5.18 7.28
CA VAL A 163 -6.91 -5.23 6.53
C VAL A 163 -6.65 -5.32 5.02
N VAL A 164 -5.84 -4.42 4.51
CA VAL A 164 -5.55 -4.32 3.07
C VAL A 164 -4.82 -5.55 2.55
N CYS A 165 -3.85 -6.09 3.31
CA CYS A 165 -3.12 -7.30 2.93
C CYS A 165 -4.04 -8.53 2.86
N VAL A 166 -4.91 -8.69 3.87
CA VAL A 166 -5.87 -9.82 3.89
C VAL A 166 -6.87 -9.68 2.75
N MET A 167 -7.46 -8.50 2.56
CA MET A 167 -8.38 -8.25 1.45
C MET A 167 -7.71 -8.48 0.10
N GLY A 168 -6.48 -7.96 -0.07
CA GLY A 168 -5.72 -8.18 -1.30
C GLY A 168 -5.53 -9.65 -1.63
N THR A 169 -5.16 -10.47 -0.65
CA THR A 169 -4.98 -11.93 -0.84
C THR A 169 -6.30 -12.61 -1.16
N VAL A 170 -7.37 -12.33 -0.39
CA VAL A 170 -8.70 -12.92 -0.61
C VAL A 170 -9.21 -12.59 -2.02
N PHE A 171 -9.15 -11.32 -2.42
CA PHE A 171 -9.64 -10.90 -3.73
C PHE A 171 -8.75 -11.39 -4.88
N THR A 172 -7.44 -11.57 -4.68
CA THR A 172 -6.56 -12.20 -5.68
C THR A 172 -7.02 -13.63 -6.00
N LEU A 173 -7.27 -14.44 -4.98
CA LEU A 173 -7.75 -15.81 -5.15
C LEU A 173 -9.15 -15.83 -5.79
N LEU A 174 -10.02 -14.94 -5.34
CA LEU A 174 -11.38 -14.80 -5.86
C LEU A 174 -11.38 -14.42 -7.35
N GLU A 175 -10.58 -13.44 -7.75
CA GLU A 175 -10.48 -12.99 -9.15
C GLU A 175 -9.91 -14.06 -10.07
N ILE A 176 -8.84 -14.75 -9.65
CA ILE A 176 -8.28 -15.87 -10.41
C ILE A 176 -9.34 -16.95 -10.62
N GLY A 177 -10.11 -17.28 -9.58
CA GLY A 177 -11.20 -18.26 -9.67
C GLY A 177 -12.39 -17.79 -10.51
N LEU A 178 -12.67 -16.49 -10.56
CA LEU A 178 -13.79 -15.93 -11.32
C LEU A 178 -13.49 -15.76 -12.81
N LYS A 179 -12.24 -15.62 -13.25
CA LYS A 179 -11.91 -15.36 -14.66
C LYS A 179 -12.58 -16.32 -15.64
N PRO A 180 -12.55 -17.66 -15.43
CA PRO A 180 -13.17 -18.61 -16.37
C PRO A 180 -14.67 -18.38 -16.55
N VAL A 181 -15.34 -17.87 -15.50
CA VAL A 181 -16.81 -17.64 -15.50
C VAL A 181 -17.16 -16.30 -16.11
N LEU A 182 -16.27 -15.31 -15.99
CA LEU A 182 -16.54 -13.94 -16.42
C LEU A 182 -16.46 -13.74 -17.94
N GLY A 183 -15.84 -14.65 -18.71
CA GLY A 183 -15.71 -14.52 -20.16
C GLY A 183 -14.95 -13.27 -20.60
N LEU A 184 -14.04 -12.76 -19.78
CA LEU A 184 -13.21 -11.60 -20.09
C LEU A 184 -12.01 -12.00 -20.94
N THR A 185 -11.62 -11.12 -21.89
CA THR A 185 -10.33 -11.26 -22.57
C THR A 185 -9.17 -11.11 -21.58
N ASP A 186 -7.97 -11.54 -21.95
CA ASP A 186 -6.79 -11.42 -21.07
C ASP A 186 -6.48 -9.95 -20.75
N SER A 187 -6.62 -9.04 -21.71
CA SER A 187 -6.45 -7.60 -21.47
C SER A 187 -7.51 -7.06 -20.51
N GLN A 188 -8.77 -7.38 -20.72
CA GLN A 188 -9.87 -6.96 -19.84
C GLN A 188 -9.69 -7.49 -18.42
N PHE A 189 -9.30 -8.75 -18.27
CA PHE A 189 -9.03 -9.31 -16.95
C PHE A 189 -7.83 -8.62 -16.28
N GLY A 190 -6.77 -8.30 -17.03
CA GLY A 190 -5.66 -7.50 -16.52
C GLY A 190 -6.12 -6.14 -15.99
N ILE A 191 -6.97 -5.42 -16.73
CA ILE A 191 -7.56 -4.15 -16.27
C ILE A 191 -8.36 -4.34 -14.98
N VAL A 192 -9.15 -5.43 -14.86
CA VAL A 192 -9.87 -5.75 -13.63
C VAL A 192 -8.89 -5.97 -12.48
N ALA A 193 -7.93 -6.86 -12.64
CA ALA A 193 -6.95 -7.20 -11.59
C ALA A 193 -6.11 -5.99 -11.14
N GLY A 194 -5.65 -5.17 -12.08
CA GLY A 194 -4.93 -3.94 -11.75
C GLY A 194 -5.79 -2.88 -11.07
N GLY A 195 -7.08 -2.83 -11.45
CA GLY A 195 -8.03 -1.83 -10.97
C GLY A 195 -8.73 -2.18 -9.65
N SER A 196 -8.92 -3.44 -9.31
CA SER A 196 -9.62 -3.89 -8.11
C SER A 196 -8.69 -4.29 -6.97
N LEU A 197 -7.58 -4.97 -7.27
CA LEU A 197 -6.65 -5.44 -6.24
C LEU A 197 -5.91 -4.29 -5.53
N HIS A 198 -5.52 -4.52 -4.29
CA HIS A 198 -5.03 -3.46 -3.41
C HIS A 198 -3.53 -3.20 -3.60
N GLU A 199 -2.70 -4.24 -3.81
CA GLU A 199 -1.25 -4.10 -3.94
C GLU A 199 -0.75 -4.48 -5.34
N ILE A 200 0.42 -3.94 -5.72
CA ILE A 200 1.08 -4.28 -7.00
C ILE A 200 1.37 -5.78 -7.06
N ALA A 201 1.81 -6.40 -5.95
CA ALA A 201 2.11 -7.82 -5.89
C ALA A 201 0.89 -8.69 -6.23
N HIS A 202 -0.29 -8.33 -5.70
CA HIS A 202 -1.54 -9.00 -5.98
C HIS A 202 -1.97 -8.84 -7.45
N ALA A 203 -1.85 -7.63 -8.00
CA ALA A 203 -2.14 -7.38 -9.41
C ALA A 203 -1.20 -8.15 -10.35
N VAL A 204 0.09 -8.25 -10.01
CA VAL A 204 1.07 -9.07 -10.74
C VAL A 204 0.75 -10.55 -10.65
N ALA A 205 0.38 -11.04 -9.46
CA ALA A 205 0.04 -12.45 -9.27
C ALA A 205 -1.23 -12.83 -10.05
N SER A 206 -2.30 -12.02 -9.95
CA SER A 206 -3.57 -12.25 -10.64
C SER A 206 -3.41 -12.09 -12.16
N GLY A 207 -2.87 -10.96 -12.62
CA GLY A 207 -2.64 -10.70 -14.04
C GLY A 207 -1.69 -11.71 -14.68
N GLY A 208 -0.57 -12.02 -14.01
CA GLY A 208 0.44 -12.96 -14.50
C GLY A 208 -0.04 -14.42 -14.59
N ALA A 209 -1.08 -14.79 -13.84
CA ALA A 209 -1.67 -16.13 -13.92
C ALA A 209 -2.28 -16.46 -15.30
N PHE A 210 -2.58 -15.42 -16.12
CA PHE A 210 -3.22 -15.56 -17.41
C PHE A 210 -2.39 -14.97 -18.58
N GLY A 211 -1.08 -14.88 -18.38
CA GLY A 211 -0.11 -14.55 -19.43
C GLY A 211 0.29 -13.07 -19.46
N ASN A 212 1.18 -12.75 -20.41
CA ASN A 212 1.84 -11.43 -20.46
C ASN A 212 0.87 -10.29 -20.78
N ILE A 213 -0.11 -10.49 -21.67
CA ILE A 213 -1.10 -9.46 -22.03
C ILE A 213 -1.90 -9.03 -20.80
N SER A 214 -2.35 -10.00 -20.00
CA SER A 214 -3.05 -9.74 -18.75
C SER A 214 -2.14 -9.05 -17.72
N LEU A 215 -0.90 -9.49 -17.58
CA LEU A 215 0.08 -8.89 -16.68
C LEU A 215 0.36 -7.42 -17.02
N ASP A 216 0.61 -7.11 -18.29
CA ASP A 216 0.92 -5.76 -18.75
C ASP A 216 -0.27 -4.82 -18.53
N SER A 217 -1.48 -5.27 -18.89
CA SER A 217 -2.72 -4.52 -18.65
C SER A 217 -2.96 -4.27 -17.15
N ALA A 218 -2.69 -5.29 -16.29
CA ALA A 218 -2.80 -5.16 -14.84
C ALA A 218 -1.79 -4.15 -14.28
N LEU A 219 -0.55 -4.18 -14.76
CA LEU A 219 0.47 -3.23 -14.34
C LEU A 219 0.12 -1.80 -14.75
N ILE A 220 -0.30 -1.57 -15.99
CA ILE A 220 -0.69 -0.25 -16.48
C ILE A 220 -1.83 0.32 -15.63
N MET A 221 -2.88 -0.44 -15.43
CA MET A 221 -4.02 -0.01 -14.63
C MET A 221 -3.64 0.24 -13.17
N LYS A 222 -2.83 -0.64 -12.57
CA LYS A 222 -2.36 -0.48 -11.19
C LYS A 222 -1.46 0.73 -11.02
N LEU A 223 -0.54 0.98 -11.93
CA LEU A 223 0.35 2.14 -11.89
C LEU A 223 -0.42 3.44 -12.10
N SER A 224 -1.49 3.44 -12.91
CA SER A 224 -2.42 4.57 -13.02
C SER A 224 -3.07 4.94 -11.68
N ARG A 225 -3.39 3.96 -10.84
CA ARG A 225 -3.88 4.22 -9.47
C ARG A 225 -2.78 4.73 -8.54
N VAL A 226 -1.55 4.18 -8.66
CA VAL A 226 -0.42 4.58 -7.81
C VAL A 226 -0.05 6.05 -8.00
N ILE A 227 -0.09 6.57 -9.23
CA ILE A 227 0.20 8.00 -9.49
C ILE A 227 -0.79 8.92 -8.78
N LEU A 228 -2.03 8.45 -8.58
CA LEU A 228 -3.05 9.21 -7.84
C LEU A 228 -2.78 9.27 -6.32
N LEU A 229 -1.78 8.55 -5.81
CA LEU A 229 -1.40 8.64 -4.39
C LEU A 229 -1.03 10.09 -4.00
N ALA A 230 -0.34 10.81 -4.88
CA ALA A 230 0.07 12.18 -4.61
C ALA A 230 -1.13 13.13 -4.39
N PRO A 231 -2.07 13.28 -5.33
CA PRO A 231 -3.24 14.12 -5.12
C PRO A 231 -4.14 13.60 -3.98
N VAL A 232 -4.29 12.28 -3.81
CA VAL A 232 -5.07 11.71 -2.71
C VAL A 232 -4.48 12.09 -1.35
N ALA A 233 -3.16 11.95 -1.16
CA ALA A 233 -2.51 12.31 0.09
C ALA A 233 -2.71 13.80 0.43
N LEU A 234 -2.65 14.69 -0.57
CA LEU A 234 -2.90 16.11 -0.39
C LEU A 234 -4.36 16.41 0.00
N ILE A 235 -5.31 15.81 -0.72
CA ILE A 235 -6.75 16.02 -0.47
C ILE A 235 -7.13 15.49 0.92
N ILE A 236 -6.69 14.28 1.27
CA ILE A 236 -6.98 13.68 2.59
C ILE A 236 -6.34 14.49 3.71
N GLY A 237 -5.08 14.92 3.54
CA GLY A 237 -4.42 15.79 4.51
C GLY A 237 -5.20 17.09 4.74
N TYR A 238 -5.67 17.75 3.67
CA TYR A 238 -6.50 18.95 3.76
C TYR A 238 -7.84 18.69 4.46
N LEU A 239 -8.55 17.62 4.06
CA LEU A 239 -9.84 17.26 4.65
C LEU A 239 -9.72 16.92 6.14
N TYR A 240 -8.68 16.18 6.51
CA TYR A 240 -8.43 15.82 7.89
C TYR A 240 -8.12 17.05 8.77
N GLN A 241 -7.23 17.93 8.30
CA GLN A 241 -6.89 19.16 9.00
C GLN A 241 -8.14 20.07 9.18
N ARG A 242 -8.96 20.21 8.14
CA ARG A 242 -10.19 20.98 8.20
C ARG A 242 -11.22 20.43 9.21
N ARG A 243 -11.29 19.11 9.36
CA ARG A 243 -12.15 18.47 10.35
C ARG A 243 -11.62 18.63 11.77
N SER A 244 -10.33 18.38 11.99
CA SER A 244 -9.69 18.59 13.29
C SER A 244 -9.83 20.02 13.80
N ALA A 245 -9.74 21.01 12.91
CA ALA A 245 -9.94 22.42 13.26
C ALA A 245 -11.37 22.73 13.73
N LYS A 246 -12.37 21.99 13.23
CA LYS A 246 -13.78 22.17 13.65
C LYS A 246 -14.11 21.51 15.00
N THR A 247 -13.35 20.49 15.40
CA THR A 247 -13.63 19.70 16.60
C THR A 247 -12.86 20.20 17.83
N ASN A 248 -11.72 20.89 17.64
CA ASN A 248 -10.86 21.41 18.71
C ASN A 248 -10.90 22.96 18.75
N THR A 249 -11.88 23.53 19.42
CA THR A 249 -11.99 24.96 19.68
C THR A 249 -10.96 25.52 20.67
N GLY A 250 -10.04 24.70 21.20
CA GLY A 250 -9.14 25.10 22.29
C GLY A 250 -7.64 25.13 22.00
N ASN A 251 -7.13 24.54 20.89
CA ASN A 251 -5.69 24.44 20.65
C ASN A 251 -5.26 24.76 19.19
N VAL A 252 -6.00 25.62 18.51
CA VAL A 252 -5.81 25.92 17.08
C VAL A 252 -4.56 26.78 16.81
N GLU A 253 -4.02 27.49 17.80
CA GLU A 253 -2.92 28.45 17.58
C GLU A 253 -1.55 27.81 17.25
N LYS A 254 -1.32 26.56 17.61
CA LYS A 254 -0.03 25.89 17.33
C LYS A 254 0.02 25.15 16.00
N ALA A 255 -1.12 24.74 15.43
CA ALA A 255 -1.18 24.02 14.16
C ALA A 255 -1.24 24.97 12.93
N GLN A 256 -1.66 26.20 13.13
CA GLN A 256 -1.87 27.20 12.07
C GLN A 256 -0.62 28.01 11.69
N LYS A 257 0.49 27.90 12.43
CA LYS A 257 1.70 28.71 12.18
C LYS A 257 2.53 28.29 10.96
N ASN A 258 2.27 27.15 10.34
CA ASN A 258 2.90 26.77 9.08
C ASN A 258 1.82 26.41 8.05
N GLY A 259 1.28 27.39 7.35
CA GLY A 259 0.31 27.23 6.27
C GLY A 259 0.84 26.51 5.00
N LYS A 260 1.81 25.61 5.16
CA LYS A 260 2.30 24.73 4.11
C LYS A 260 1.64 23.38 4.29
N LEU A 261 0.78 22.97 3.35
CA LEU A 261 0.39 21.58 3.22
C LEU A 261 1.67 20.73 3.26
N PRO A 262 1.80 19.78 4.20
CA PRO A 262 2.97 18.93 4.26
C PRO A 262 2.94 17.97 3.07
N ILE A 263 3.49 18.41 1.94
CA ILE A 263 3.69 17.53 0.77
C ILE A 263 4.66 16.44 1.19
N PRO A 264 4.27 15.16 1.12
CA PRO A 264 5.18 14.08 1.46
C PRO A 264 6.35 14.08 0.47
N TRP A 265 7.53 14.54 0.91
CA TRP A 265 8.72 14.70 0.07
C TRP A 265 9.05 13.46 -0.77
N PHE A 266 8.76 12.25 -0.24
CA PHE A 266 9.00 10.99 -0.95
C PHE A 266 8.10 10.81 -2.18
N LEU A 267 6.93 11.46 -2.25
CA LEU A 267 6.09 11.46 -3.45
C LEU A 267 6.74 12.29 -4.57
N GLY A 268 7.36 13.42 -4.23
CA GLY A 268 8.19 14.17 -5.18
C GLY A 268 9.37 13.32 -5.69
N GLY A 269 10.01 12.57 -4.79
CA GLY A 269 11.03 11.61 -5.15
C GLY A 269 10.51 10.50 -6.08
N PHE A 270 9.32 9.95 -5.83
CA PHE A 270 8.68 8.96 -6.69
C PHE A 270 8.40 9.50 -8.10
N ILE A 271 7.84 10.71 -8.21
CA ILE A 271 7.59 11.35 -9.51
C ILE A 271 8.91 11.60 -10.24
N LEU A 272 9.91 12.13 -9.54
CA LEU A 272 11.23 12.36 -10.12
C LEU A 272 11.85 11.08 -10.68
N THR A 273 11.85 10.00 -9.92
CA THR A 273 12.40 8.71 -10.38
C THR A 273 11.59 8.11 -11.53
N SER A 274 10.27 8.34 -11.59
CA SER A 274 9.43 7.94 -12.72
C SER A 274 9.82 8.71 -14.00
N VAL A 275 10.05 10.01 -13.90
CA VAL A 275 10.52 10.84 -15.02
C VAL A 275 11.92 10.38 -15.46
N LEU A 276 12.85 10.21 -14.51
CA LEU A 276 14.21 9.77 -14.81
C LEU A 276 14.22 8.38 -15.46
N GLY A 277 13.41 7.44 -14.95
CA GLY A 277 13.32 6.08 -15.49
C GLY A 277 12.71 6.01 -16.89
N THR A 278 11.83 6.97 -17.24
CA THR A 278 11.19 7.03 -18.55
C THR A 278 12.06 7.70 -19.60
N TYR A 279 12.71 8.83 -19.27
CA TYR A 279 13.37 9.69 -20.26
C TYR A 279 14.89 9.57 -20.30
N LEU A 280 15.53 9.03 -19.27
CA LEU A 280 16.97 8.80 -19.32
C LEU A 280 17.31 7.41 -19.86
N PRO A 281 18.36 7.28 -20.67
CA PRO A 281 18.75 6.02 -21.29
C PRO A 281 19.47 5.09 -20.30
N PHE A 282 18.76 4.69 -19.25
CA PHE A 282 19.26 3.68 -18.33
C PHE A 282 19.20 2.29 -18.98
N SER A 283 20.19 1.46 -18.70
CA SER A 283 20.12 0.06 -19.12
C SER A 283 18.98 -0.66 -18.39
N ALA A 284 18.29 -1.57 -19.08
CA ALA A 284 17.23 -2.38 -18.49
C ALA A 284 17.71 -3.10 -17.21
N SER A 285 18.95 -3.60 -17.23
CA SER A 285 19.58 -4.26 -16.09
C SER A 285 19.69 -3.33 -14.85
N LEU A 286 20.04 -2.05 -15.06
CA LEU A 286 20.13 -1.09 -13.97
C LEU A 286 18.74 -0.76 -13.39
N LEU A 287 17.74 -0.56 -14.27
CA LEU A 287 16.36 -0.33 -13.83
C LEU A 287 15.82 -1.51 -13.02
N ASP A 288 16.03 -2.73 -13.51
CA ASP A 288 15.62 -3.94 -12.78
C ASP A 288 16.33 -4.06 -11.43
N ALA A 289 17.63 -3.76 -11.35
CA ALA A 289 18.37 -3.77 -10.09
C ALA A 289 17.80 -2.75 -9.08
N LEU A 290 17.50 -1.52 -9.52
CA LEU A 290 16.91 -0.47 -8.68
C LEU A 290 15.52 -0.88 -8.18
N VAL A 291 14.70 -1.48 -9.04
CA VAL A 291 13.38 -2.00 -8.67
C VAL A 291 13.49 -3.18 -7.69
N GLN A 292 14.46 -4.07 -7.86
CA GLN A 292 14.70 -5.15 -6.88
C GLN A 292 15.13 -4.61 -5.52
N ILE A 293 15.97 -3.59 -5.48
CA ILE A 293 16.35 -2.89 -4.23
C ILE A 293 15.11 -2.24 -3.59
N ALA A 294 14.24 -1.61 -4.40
CA ALA A 294 12.97 -1.06 -3.91
C ALA A 294 12.13 -2.13 -3.20
N TYR A 295 11.97 -3.29 -3.82
CA TYR A 295 11.22 -4.39 -3.22
C TYR A 295 11.88 -4.97 -1.96
N ILE A 296 13.21 -4.99 -1.88
CA ILE A 296 13.92 -5.39 -0.66
C ILE A 296 13.58 -4.42 0.48
N PHE A 297 13.66 -3.11 0.24
CA PHE A 297 13.33 -2.10 1.23
C PHE A 297 11.87 -2.16 1.67
N LEU A 298 10.95 -2.36 0.72
CA LEU A 298 9.52 -2.52 1.03
C LEU A 298 9.27 -3.77 1.88
N ARG A 299 9.87 -4.92 1.54
CA ARG A 299 9.73 -6.16 2.34
C ARG A 299 10.32 -6.01 3.74
N MET A 300 11.49 -5.36 3.88
CA MET A 300 12.07 -5.07 5.20
C MET A 300 11.16 -4.17 6.02
N ALA A 301 10.57 -3.14 5.42
CA ALA A 301 9.62 -2.27 6.08
C ALA A 301 8.36 -3.02 6.52
N MET A 302 7.83 -3.90 5.66
CA MET A 302 6.68 -4.76 5.98
C MET A 302 6.98 -5.73 7.13
N ALA A 303 8.16 -6.35 7.14
CA ALA A 303 8.59 -7.19 8.25
C ALA A 303 8.69 -6.40 9.57
N ALA A 304 9.25 -5.18 9.53
CA ALA A 304 9.33 -4.31 10.71
C ALA A 304 7.94 -3.91 11.23
N LEU A 305 6.98 -3.65 10.34
CA LEU A 305 5.58 -3.44 10.72
C LEU A 305 4.98 -4.69 11.36
N GLY A 306 5.22 -5.87 10.79
CA GLY A 306 4.73 -7.14 11.32
C GLY A 306 5.16 -7.41 12.75
N VAL A 307 6.40 -7.08 13.12
CA VAL A 307 6.88 -7.20 14.51
C VAL A 307 6.10 -6.30 15.47
N SER A 308 5.53 -5.21 14.99
CA SER A 308 4.77 -4.23 15.79
C SER A 308 3.27 -4.54 15.88
N VAL A 309 2.78 -5.59 15.22
CA VAL A 309 1.35 -5.97 15.19
C VAL A 309 0.87 -6.38 16.59
N ASN A 310 -0.26 -5.85 17.02
CA ASN A 310 -0.93 -6.29 18.23
C ASN A 310 -2.24 -7.04 17.89
N PHE A 311 -2.20 -8.37 17.97
CA PHE A 311 -3.35 -9.21 17.62
C PHE A 311 -4.61 -8.91 18.43
N LYS A 312 -4.47 -8.58 19.73
CA LYS A 312 -5.62 -8.25 20.57
C LYS A 312 -6.35 -7.00 20.05
N VAL A 313 -5.61 -6.03 19.52
CA VAL A 313 -6.16 -4.82 18.91
C VAL A 313 -6.84 -5.16 17.59
N ILE A 314 -6.23 -5.98 16.76
CA ILE A 314 -6.80 -6.41 15.47
C ILE A 314 -8.16 -7.07 15.68
N PHE A 315 -8.26 -8.05 16.59
CA PHE A 315 -9.51 -8.75 16.84
C PHE A 315 -10.58 -7.87 17.49
N LYS A 316 -10.20 -6.93 18.38
CA LYS A 316 -11.16 -6.04 19.05
C LYS A 316 -11.67 -4.90 18.17
N ARG A 317 -10.80 -4.31 17.35
CA ARG A 317 -11.09 -3.06 16.62
C ARG A 317 -11.20 -3.26 15.10
N GLY A 318 -10.74 -4.40 14.59
CA GLY A 318 -10.62 -4.68 13.15
C GLY A 318 -11.94 -4.98 12.48
N GLY A 319 -12.91 -5.59 13.17
CA GLY A 319 -14.12 -6.11 12.55
C GLY A 319 -14.89 -5.11 11.69
N ALA A 320 -15.06 -3.90 12.19
CA ALA A 320 -15.73 -2.81 11.48
C ALA A 320 -15.03 -2.47 10.15
N VAL A 321 -13.71 -2.37 10.20
CA VAL A 321 -12.89 -1.98 9.04
C VAL A 321 -12.75 -3.13 8.04
N PHE A 322 -12.64 -4.37 8.53
CA PHE A 322 -12.63 -5.56 7.68
C PHE A 322 -13.95 -5.71 6.91
N GLY A 323 -15.11 -5.55 7.58
CA GLY A 323 -16.42 -5.58 6.93
C GLY A 323 -16.58 -4.47 5.89
N ALA A 324 -16.18 -3.25 6.23
CA ALA A 324 -16.20 -2.12 5.30
C ALA A 324 -15.30 -2.35 4.09
N ALA A 325 -14.06 -2.83 4.31
CA ALA A 325 -13.11 -3.15 3.25
C ALA A 325 -13.62 -4.28 2.34
N PHE A 326 -14.22 -5.33 2.90
CA PHE A 326 -14.78 -6.42 2.10
C PHE A 326 -15.89 -5.93 1.17
N ILE A 327 -16.85 -5.18 1.70
CA ILE A 327 -17.98 -4.64 0.91
C ILE A 327 -17.46 -3.69 -0.17
N SER A 328 -16.57 -2.75 0.19
CA SER A 328 -16.03 -1.79 -0.76
C SER A 328 -15.16 -2.45 -1.84
N SER A 329 -14.39 -3.48 -1.50
CA SER A 329 -13.59 -4.24 -2.47
C SER A 329 -14.48 -5.06 -3.42
N THR A 330 -15.60 -5.61 -2.92
CA THR A 330 -16.60 -6.27 -3.76
C THR A 330 -17.24 -5.28 -4.74
N CYS A 331 -17.64 -4.11 -4.26
CA CYS A 331 -18.17 -3.05 -5.12
C CYS A 331 -17.14 -2.58 -6.15
N LEU A 332 -15.87 -2.44 -5.74
CA LEU A 332 -14.79 -2.07 -6.65
C LEU A 332 -14.56 -3.14 -7.73
N LEU A 333 -14.55 -4.42 -7.35
CA LEU A 333 -14.41 -5.51 -8.30
C LEU A 333 -15.53 -5.50 -9.35
N VAL A 334 -16.79 -5.39 -8.90
CA VAL A 334 -17.95 -5.28 -9.81
C VAL A 334 -17.84 -4.05 -10.72
N PHE A 335 -17.48 -2.90 -10.16
CA PHE A 335 -17.23 -1.68 -10.93
C PHE A 335 -16.15 -1.89 -11.99
N MET A 336 -15.02 -2.51 -11.64
CA MET A 336 -13.94 -2.76 -12.59
C MET A 336 -14.30 -3.77 -13.68
N ILE A 337 -15.11 -4.79 -13.37
CA ILE A 337 -15.64 -5.71 -14.39
C ILE A 337 -16.52 -4.96 -15.39
N ILE A 338 -17.41 -4.08 -14.91
CA ILE A 338 -18.28 -3.27 -15.78
C ILE A 338 -17.44 -2.32 -16.64
N MET A 339 -16.53 -1.56 -16.04
CA MET A 339 -15.68 -0.61 -16.75
C MET A 339 -14.76 -1.31 -17.76
N SER A 340 -14.25 -2.47 -17.44
CA SER A 340 -13.42 -3.26 -18.35
C SER A 340 -14.18 -3.70 -19.58
N ARG A 341 -15.43 -4.14 -19.45
CA ARG A 341 -16.28 -4.54 -20.59
C ARG A 341 -16.73 -3.37 -21.46
N LEU A 342 -16.92 -2.18 -20.86
CA LEU A 342 -17.43 -1.01 -21.59
C LEU A 342 -16.34 -0.26 -22.35
N PHE A 343 -15.10 -0.25 -21.82
CA PHE A 343 -14.06 0.66 -22.32
C PHE A 343 -12.80 -0.04 -22.84
N PHE A 344 -12.62 -1.31 -22.53
CA PHE A 344 -11.42 -2.09 -22.86
C PHE A 344 -11.79 -3.45 -23.48
#